data_24a0dfe6532d65a4aee02635e4e2f1fc
#
_entry.id   24a0dfe6532d65a4aee02635e4e2f1fc
#
_cell.length_a   1.000
_cell.length_b   1.000
_cell.length_c   1.000
_cell.angle_alpha   90.00
_cell.angle_beta   90.00
_cell.angle_gamma   90.00
#
_symmetry.space_group_name_H-M   'P 1'
#
loop_
_entity.id
_entity.type
_entity.pdbx_description
1 polymer ?
#
loop_
_entity_poly.entity_id
_entity_poly.type
_entity_poly.pdbx_seq_one_letter_code
_entity_poly.pdbx_strand_id
1 'polypeptide(L)'
;RSNSGDNNSSYQYVERASYENGESVSLNPSWQYADHSAINSGCAVMYKATANRKNIVVGVNAGHGTSGGTSVKTLCHPDGSAKTTGGTTGAGATKAVAVSGGMSFNDGTPESSVTLRMAQILKDKLLAAGYDVLMVRDGSDVQLDNVARTVICNNAADCHIALHWDGDGLSYDKGCFYISVPGGIKG
;
A
#
# COMPACT_ATOMS: atom_id res chain seq x y z
N ARG A 1 30.12 -33.21 -12.37
CA ARG A 1 30.70 -31.99 -11.77
C ARG A 1 29.57 -30.97 -11.62
N SER A 2 29.10 -30.80 -10.41
CA SER A 2 28.13 -29.81 -9.97
C SER A 2 28.79 -28.42 -9.96
N ASN A 3 28.13 -27.43 -10.57
CA ASN A 3 28.39 -26.02 -10.31
C ASN A 3 27.15 -25.46 -9.64
N SER A 4 27.20 -25.38 -8.32
CA SER A 4 26.29 -24.59 -7.50
C SER A 4 26.69 -23.12 -7.64
N GLY A 5 25.92 -22.38 -8.39
CA GLY A 5 25.99 -20.93 -8.41
C GLY A 5 25.24 -20.40 -7.19
N ASP A 6 25.98 -20.01 -6.16
CA ASP A 6 25.47 -19.28 -5.01
C ASP A 6 25.02 -17.88 -5.49
N ASN A 7 23.73 -17.73 -5.79
CA ASN A 7 23.10 -16.43 -5.85
C ASN A 7 22.89 -15.94 -4.40
N ASN A 8 23.94 -15.46 -3.80
CA ASN A 8 23.90 -14.71 -2.55
C ASN A 8 23.37 -13.28 -2.87
N SER A 9 22.09 -13.16 -3.10
CA SER A 9 21.39 -11.90 -3.04
C SER A 9 21.39 -11.48 -1.57
N SER A 10 22.41 -10.73 -1.17
CA SER A 10 22.42 -10.09 0.13
C SER A 10 21.27 -9.08 0.17
N TYR A 11 20.12 -9.50 0.70
CA TYR A 11 19.10 -8.56 1.16
C TYR A 11 19.77 -7.74 2.25
N GLN A 12 20.13 -6.51 1.91
CA GLN A 12 20.50 -5.56 2.95
C GLN A 12 19.22 -5.25 3.73
N TYR A 13 19.19 -5.70 4.98
CA TYR A 13 18.15 -5.27 5.92
C TYR A 13 18.31 -3.77 6.11
N VAL A 14 17.36 -3.01 5.58
CA VAL A 14 17.26 -1.58 5.85
C VAL A 14 16.49 -1.43 7.15
N GLU A 15 17.13 -0.85 8.15
CA GLU A 15 16.48 -0.61 9.44
C GLU A 15 15.27 0.30 9.23
N ARG A 16 14.11 -0.18 9.65
CA ARG A 16 12.84 0.53 9.54
C ARG A 16 12.89 1.82 10.37
N ALA A 17 12.45 2.94 9.79
CA ALA A 17 12.28 4.18 10.52
C ALA A 17 11.32 4.00 11.71
N SER A 18 11.65 4.60 12.85
CA SER A 18 10.84 4.52 14.08
C SER A 18 10.05 5.80 14.28
N TYR A 19 8.80 5.65 14.69
CA TYR A 19 7.85 6.75 14.92
C TYR A 19 7.11 6.55 16.23
N GLU A 20 6.64 7.65 16.82
CA GLU A 20 5.83 7.62 18.03
C GLU A 20 4.33 7.39 17.72
N ASN A 21 3.55 7.04 18.75
CA ASN A 21 2.10 6.87 18.60
C ASN A 21 1.43 8.19 18.21
N GLY A 22 0.62 8.16 17.15
CA GLY A 22 -0.05 9.34 16.59
C GLY A 22 0.82 10.21 15.70
N GLU A 23 2.08 9.83 15.46
CA GLU A 23 2.98 10.61 14.62
C GLU A 23 2.62 10.48 13.14
N SER A 24 2.69 11.61 12.43
CA SER A 24 2.49 11.68 10.98
C SER A 24 3.76 11.21 10.25
N VAL A 25 3.57 10.33 9.27
CA VAL A 25 4.65 9.77 8.46
C VAL A 25 4.50 10.25 7.02
N SER A 26 5.26 11.27 6.67
CA SER A 26 5.31 11.82 5.31
C SER A 26 6.31 11.07 4.44
N LEU A 27 6.16 11.18 3.12
CA LEU A 27 7.17 10.68 2.19
C LEU A 27 8.49 11.44 2.40
N ASN A 28 9.52 10.72 2.82
CA ASN A 28 10.85 11.32 2.98
C ASN A 28 11.55 11.34 1.60
N PRO A 29 11.97 12.51 1.11
CA PRO A 29 12.60 12.62 -0.21
C PRO A 29 13.94 11.87 -0.33
N SER A 30 14.56 11.46 0.78
CA SER A 30 15.77 10.65 0.77
C SER A 30 15.52 9.14 0.57
N TRP A 31 14.28 8.69 0.66
CA TRP A 31 13.95 7.29 0.45
C TRP A 31 14.03 6.92 -1.03
N GLN A 32 14.48 5.73 -1.32
CA GLN A 32 14.59 5.23 -2.68
C GLN A 32 13.23 5.31 -3.40
N TYR A 33 13.21 5.87 -4.61
CA TYR A 33 12.02 6.12 -5.44
C TYR A 33 11.04 7.16 -4.91
N ALA A 34 11.34 7.91 -3.86
CA ALA A 34 10.45 8.96 -3.37
C ALA A 34 10.16 10.04 -4.43
N ASP A 35 11.15 10.35 -5.26
CA ASP A 35 11.06 11.30 -6.37
C ASP A 35 10.19 10.82 -7.54
N HIS A 36 9.77 9.55 -7.54
CA HIS A 36 8.86 8.98 -8.55
C HIS A 36 7.37 9.21 -8.23
N SER A 37 7.04 9.71 -7.04
CA SER A 37 5.69 10.07 -6.65
C SER A 37 5.28 11.43 -7.21
N ALA A 38 4.02 11.55 -7.65
CA ALA A 38 3.45 12.80 -8.16
C ALA A 38 2.46 13.46 -7.17
N ILE A 39 1.85 12.68 -6.26
CA ILE A 39 0.93 13.17 -5.23
C ILE A 39 1.44 12.67 -3.87
N ASN A 40 2.04 13.56 -3.08
CA ASN A 40 2.74 13.18 -1.85
C ASN A 40 2.72 14.25 -0.76
N SER A 41 1.76 15.17 -0.79
CA SER A 41 1.62 16.20 0.24
C SER A 41 0.90 15.74 1.51
N GLY A 42 0.32 14.53 1.48
CA GLY A 42 -0.31 13.90 2.64
C GLY A 42 0.66 13.10 3.49
N CYS A 43 0.14 12.46 4.53
CA CYS A 43 0.91 11.59 5.41
C CYS A 43 0.10 10.37 5.86
N ALA A 44 0.80 9.28 6.15
CA ALA A 44 0.30 8.18 6.94
C ALA A 44 0.34 8.52 8.44
N VAL A 45 -0.27 7.71 9.28
CA VAL A 45 -0.27 7.89 10.74
C VAL A 45 0.16 6.60 11.42
N MET A 46 1.13 6.71 12.34
CA MET A 46 1.61 5.58 13.14
C MET A 46 0.75 5.40 14.38
N TYR A 47 0.31 4.17 14.62
CA TYR A 47 -0.36 3.74 15.85
C TYR A 47 0.43 2.63 16.53
N LYS A 48 0.65 2.74 17.83
CA LYS A 48 1.41 1.75 18.60
C LYS A 48 0.51 0.94 19.52
N ALA A 49 0.72 -0.36 19.54
CA ALA A 49 0.10 -1.24 20.51
C ALA A 49 0.59 -0.90 21.92
N THR A 50 -0.32 -0.93 22.90
CA THR A 50 -0.02 -0.61 24.30
C THR A 50 0.26 -1.84 25.17
N ALA A 51 -0.11 -3.03 24.68
CA ALA A 51 0.07 -4.29 25.39
C ALA A 51 0.57 -5.40 24.46
N ASN A 52 1.28 -6.37 25.01
CA ASN A 52 1.79 -7.56 24.30
C ASN A 52 2.54 -7.22 23.01
N ARG A 53 3.30 -6.14 23.02
CA ARG A 53 3.94 -5.57 21.84
C ARG A 53 4.86 -6.57 21.16
N LYS A 54 4.64 -6.77 19.86
CA LYS A 54 5.42 -7.66 19.00
C LYS A 54 6.59 -6.94 18.31
N ASN A 55 6.64 -5.60 18.38
CA ASN A 55 7.59 -4.76 17.66
C ASN A 55 7.59 -4.99 16.14
N ILE A 56 6.44 -5.33 15.60
CA ILE A 56 6.18 -5.48 14.17
C ILE A 56 5.18 -4.40 13.78
N VAL A 57 5.47 -3.65 12.72
CA VAL A 57 4.57 -2.65 12.14
C VAL A 57 3.91 -3.20 10.89
N VAL A 58 2.59 -3.19 10.88
CA VAL A 58 1.78 -3.54 9.71
C VAL A 58 1.31 -2.25 9.03
N GLY A 59 1.74 -2.02 7.80
CA GLY A 59 1.22 -0.97 6.94
C GLY A 59 -0.15 -1.37 6.40
N VAL A 60 -1.19 -0.65 6.81
CA VAL A 60 -2.58 -0.86 6.37
C VAL A 60 -2.96 0.24 5.40
N ASN A 61 -3.11 -0.12 4.13
CA ASN A 61 -3.42 0.78 3.04
C ASN A 61 -4.88 0.58 2.60
N ALA A 62 -5.76 1.45 3.05
CA ALA A 62 -7.11 1.54 2.52
C ALA A 62 -7.06 2.01 1.06
N GLY A 63 -7.38 1.15 0.11
CA GLY A 63 -7.30 1.43 -1.31
C GLY A 63 -8.15 2.64 -1.72
N HIS A 64 -7.71 3.35 -2.76
CA HIS A 64 -8.38 4.57 -3.29
C HIS A 64 -8.34 5.77 -2.32
N GLY A 65 -9.27 6.72 -2.46
CA GLY A 65 -9.42 7.85 -1.54
C GLY A 65 -8.30 8.89 -1.65
N THR A 66 -7.95 9.28 -2.88
CA THR A 66 -7.08 10.44 -3.18
C THR A 66 -7.79 11.35 -4.18
N SER A 67 -8.19 12.53 -3.72
CA SER A 67 -8.78 13.56 -4.56
C SER A 67 -7.83 13.95 -5.68
N GLY A 68 -8.33 13.97 -6.93
CA GLY A 68 -7.51 14.27 -8.11
C GLY A 68 -6.61 13.13 -8.60
N GLY A 69 -6.58 11.99 -7.90
CA GLY A 69 -5.72 10.84 -8.24
C GLY A 69 -5.95 10.26 -9.62
N THR A 70 -7.17 10.35 -10.15
CA THR A 70 -7.51 9.89 -11.50
C THR A 70 -7.04 10.81 -12.62
N SER A 71 -6.75 12.07 -12.30
CA SER A 71 -6.31 13.10 -13.26
C SER A 71 -4.79 13.14 -13.45
N VAL A 72 -4.04 12.44 -12.63
CA VAL A 72 -2.58 12.37 -12.66
C VAL A 72 -2.13 10.95 -12.99
N LYS A 73 -1.07 10.80 -13.79
CA LYS A 73 -0.44 9.51 -14.06
C LYS A 73 0.89 9.40 -13.34
N THR A 74 1.14 8.23 -12.76
CA THR A 74 2.40 7.85 -12.12
C THR A 74 2.89 6.51 -12.64
N LEU A 75 4.03 6.05 -12.16
CA LEU A 75 4.54 4.71 -12.44
C LEU A 75 3.60 3.63 -11.86
N CYS A 76 3.53 2.49 -12.51
CA CYS A 76 2.81 1.32 -11.99
C CYS A 76 3.51 0.70 -10.77
N HIS A 77 4.84 0.75 -10.75
CA HIS A 77 5.68 0.32 -9.63
C HIS A 77 6.76 1.38 -9.36
N PRO A 78 7.19 1.56 -8.10
CA PRO A 78 8.18 2.57 -7.75
C PRO A 78 9.48 2.47 -8.55
N ASP A 79 9.94 1.26 -8.86
CA ASP A 79 11.17 1.01 -9.62
C ASP A 79 11.02 1.21 -11.15
N GLY A 80 9.83 1.60 -11.62
CA GLY A 80 9.53 1.79 -13.04
C GLY A 80 9.26 0.50 -13.83
N SER A 81 9.25 -0.65 -13.18
CA SER A 81 8.92 -1.93 -13.82
C SER A 81 7.47 -1.94 -14.32
N ALA A 82 7.24 -2.71 -15.38
CA ALA A 82 5.93 -2.81 -16.00
C ALA A 82 4.97 -3.64 -15.14
N LYS A 83 3.68 -3.32 -15.24
CA LYS A 83 2.60 -4.08 -14.63
C LYS A 83 2.57 -5.50 -15.21
N THR A 84 2.52 -6.50 -14.35
CA THR A 84 2.55 -7.92 -14.75
C THR A 84 1.16 -8.53 -14.94
N THR A 85 0.11 -7.92 -14.35
CA THR A 85 -1.27 -8.39 -14.41
C THR A 85 -2.17 -7.40 -15.15
N GLY A 86 -3.27 -7.88 -15.72
CA GLY A 86 -4.30 -7.04 -16.32
C GLY A 86 -5.12 -6.24 -15.29
N GLY A 87 -6.21 -5.66 -15.72
CA GLY A 87 -7.15 -4.84 -14.95
C GLY A 87 -7.47 -3.56 -15.74
N THR A 88 -7.90 -2.49 -15.06
CA THR A 88 -8.17 -1.18 -15.68
C THR A 88 -6.97 -0.66 -16.48
N THR A 89 -5.77 -0.90 -15.97
CA THR A 89 -4.52 -0.70 -16.70
C THR A 89 -4.00 -2.07 -17.13
N GLY A 90 -3.73 -2.25 -18.42
CA GLY A 90 -3.30 -3.53 -18.98
C GLY A 90 -1.90 -3.96 -18.52
N ALA A 91 -1.62 -5.27 -18.59
CA ALA A 91 -0.27 -5.80 -18.40
C ALA A 91 0.70 -5.17 -19.41
N GLY A 92 1.95 -4.98 -19.01
CA GLY A 92 3.00 -4.32 -19.80
C GLY A 92 3.03 -2.80 -19.68
N ALA A 93 2.00 -2.17 -19.10
CA ALA A 93 2.00 -0.73 -18.87
C ALA A 93 3.00 -0.35 -17.76
N THR A 94 3.75 0.73 -17.98
CA THR A 94 4.67 1.30 -16.98
C THR A 94 4.05 2.47 -16.22
N LYS A 95 2.95 3.04 -16.72
CA LYS A 95 2.21 4.15 -16.10
C LYS A 95 0.72 3.85 -16.01
N ALA A 96 0.13 4.30 -14.91
CA ALA A 96 -1.31 4.23 -14.63
C ALA A 96 -1.77 5.54 -14.00
N VAL A 97 -3.08 5.68 -13.74
CA VAL A 97 -3.57 6.76 -12.88
C VAL A 97 -2.94 6.65 -11.49
N ALA A 98 -2.62 7.80 -10.90
CA ALA A 98 -1.91 7.87 -9.62
C ALA A 98 -2.65 7.15 -8.48
N VAL A 99 -3.97 7.33 -8.43
CA VAL A 99 -4.91 6.54 -7.62
C VAL A 99 -6.23 6.47 -8.37
N SER A 100 -6.73 5.27 -8.66
CA SER A 100 -8.04 5.10 -9.29
C SER A 100 -9.18 5.39 -8.29
N GLY A 101 -10.36 5.69 -8.82
CA GLY A 101 -11.56 5.93 -8.01
C GLY A 101 -12.09 4.67 -7.30
N GLY A 102 -11.75 3.49 -7.81
CA GLY A 102 -12.32 2.23 -7.36
C GLY A 102 -13.68 1.92 -7.99
N MET A 103 -14.27 0.81 -7.59
CA MET A 103 -15.61 0.41 -7.99
C MET A 103 -16.68 1.08 -7.10
N SER A 104 -17.93 0.98 -7.49
CA SER A 104 -19.08 1.32 -6.64
C SER A 104 -19.95 0.09 -6.44
N PHE A 105 -20.41 -0.09 -5.20
CA PHE A 105 -21.38 -1.12 -4.87
C PHE A 105 -22.76 -0.80 -5.48
N ASN A 106 -23.66 -1.78 -5.51
CA ASN A 106 -25.00 -1.63 -6.11
C ASN A 106 -25.86 -0.53 -5.46
N ASP A 107 -25.61 -0.22 -4.20
CA ASP A 107 -26.25 0.86 -3.45
C ASP A 107 -25.61 2.24 -3.67
N GLY A 108 -24.58 2.33 -4.52
CA GLY A 108 -23.83 3.54 -4.80
C GLY A 108 -22.68 3.82 -3.84
N THR A 109 -22.47 2.97 -2.83
CA THR A 109 -21.35 3.13 -1.88
C THR A 109 -20.00 2.99 -2.63
N PRO A 110 -19.10 3.98 -2.56
CA PRO A 110 -17.80 3.88 -3.22
C PRO A 110 -16.87 2.90 -2.47
N GLU A 111 -16.06 2.16 -3.22
CA GLU A 111 -15.06 1.25 -2.66
C GLU A 111 -14.17 1.92 -1.61
N SER A 112 -13.78 3.18 -1.83
CA SER A 112 -12.93 3.93 -0.90
C SER A 112 -13.52 4.06 0.52
N SER A 113 -14.84 4.10 0.65
CA SER A 113 -15.51 4.14 1.97
C SER A 113 -15.44 2.79 2.67
N VAL A 114 -15.60 1.71 1.92
CA VAL A 114 -15.56 0.34 2.46
C VAL A 114 -14.14 -0.07 2.83
N THR A 115 -13.15 0.26 1.99
CA THR A 115 -11.73 0.00 2.30
C THR A 115 -11.26 0.75 3.53
N LEU A 116 -11.70 2.02 3.72
CA LEU A 116 -11.39 2.79 4.92
C LEU A 116 -11.98 2.14 6.18
N ARG A 117 -13.25 1.76 6.12
CA ARG A 117 -13.91 1.10 7.28
C ARG A 117 -13.21 -0.22 7.62
N MET A 118 -12.87 -1.03 6.63
CA MET A 118 -12.14 -2.27 6.85
C MET A 118 -10.75 -2.01 7.44
N ALA A 119 -10.03 -1.01 6.94
CA ALA A 119 -8.72 -0.63 7.44
C ALA A 119 -8.76 -0.22 8.92
N GLN A 120 -9.78 0.56 9.32
CA GLN A 120 -9.98 0.98 10.71
C GLN A 120 -10.28 -0.21 11.64
N ILE A 121 -11.11 -1.14 11.20
CA ILE A 121 -11.39 -2.39 11.95
C ILE A 121 -10.13 -3.24 12.06
N LEU A 122 -9.37 -3.39 10.97
CA LEU A 122 -8.13 -4.16 10.94
C LEU A 122 -7.08 -3.53 11.87
N LYS A 123 -6.94 -2.19 11.84
CA LYS A 123 -6.08 -1.45 12.78
C LYS A 123 -6.37 -1.82 14.23
N ASP A 124 -7.63 -1.73 14.64
CA ASP A 124 -8.00 -2.00 16.03
C ASP A 124 -7.70 -3.45 16.44
N LYS A 125 -7.94 -4.40 15.55
CA LYS A 125 -7.64 -5.82 15.79
C LYS A 125 -6.11 -6.08 15.86
N LEU A 126 -5.34 -5.45 15.00
CA LEU A 126 -3.87 -5.58 15.00
C LEU A 126 -3.27 -4.97 16.27
N LEU A 127 -3.71 -3.78 16.68
CA LEU A 127 -3.27 -3.15 17.92
C LEU A 127 -3.61 -4.00 19.15
N ALA A 128 -4.82 -4.55 19.22
CA ALA A 128 -5.22 -5.48 20.27
C ALA A 128 -4.38 -6.77 20.30
N ALA A 129 -3.90 -7.22 19.14
CA ALA A 129 -3.01 -8.37 19.03
C ALA A 129 -1.52 -8.04 19.29
N GLY A 130 -1.17 -6.77 19.55
CA GLY A 130 0.17 -6.33 19.89
C GLY A 130 1.03 -5.87 18.70
N TYR A 131 0.45 -5.72 17.52
CA TYR A 131 1.12 -5.15 16.34
C TYR A 131 0.97 -3.63 16.33
N ASP A 132 2.01 -2.92 15.97
CA ASP A 132 1.92 -1.51 15.61
C ASP A 132 1.33 -1.39 14.20
N VAL A 133 0.64 -0.29 13.92
CA VAL A 133 -0.07 -0.10 12.64
C VAL A 133 0.28 1.24 12.02
N LEU A 134 0.77 1.21 10.80
CA LEU A 134 0.91 2.39 9.95
C LEU A 134 -0.34 2.51 9.07
N MET A 135 -1.25 3.42 9.45
CA MET A 135 -2.43 3.72 8.64
C MET A 135 -2.02 4.63 7.48
N VAL A 136 -1.96 4.08 6.28
CA VAL A 136 -1.58 4.84 5.06
C VAL A 136 -2.64 5.86 4.69
N ARG A 137 -3.92 5.52 4.91
CA ARG A 137 -5.05 6.44 4.84
C ARG A 137 -5.97 6.20 6.04
N ASP A 138 -6.17 7.22 6.85
CA ASP A 138 -6.99 7.17 8.07
C ASP A 138 -8.19 8.13 8.02
N GLY A 139 -8.50 8.66 6.85
CA GLY A 139 -9.62 9.54 6.56
C GLY A 139 -10.19 9.30 5.17
N SER A 140 -11.21 10.08 4.80
CA SER A 140 -11.86 9.96 3.48
C SER A 140 -10.92 10.27 2.31
N ASP A 141 -9.93 11.13 2.54
CA ASP A 141 -8.90 11.52 1.56
C ASP A 141 -7.51 11.45 2.18
N VAL A 142 -6.52 11.08 1.37
CA VAL A 142 -5.10 11.28 1.65
C VAL A 142 -4.39 11.64 0.36
N GLN A 143 -3.60 12.71 0.38
CA GLN A 143 -2.83 13.15 -0.78
C GLN A 143 -1.52 12.35 -0.89
N LEU A 144 -1.67 11.04 -1.12
CA LEU A 144 -0.60 10.07 -1.37
C LEU A 144 -0.99 9.20 -2.56
N ASP A 145 -0.20 9.22 -3.62
CA ASP A 145 -0.36 8.27 -4.72
C ASP A 145 0.15 6.87 -4.37
N ASN A 146 -0.08 5.91 -5.25
CA ASN A 146 0.29 4.52 -5.00
C ASN A 146 1.81 4.34 -4.85
N VAL A 147 2.63 5.17 -5.52
CA VAL A 147 4.09 5.16 -5.36
C VAL A 147 4.47 5.64 -3.96
N ALA A 148 3.95 6.80 -3.53
CA ALA A 148 4.20 7.32 -2.18
C ALA A 148 3.78 6.34 -1.09
N ARG A 149 2.59 5.75 -1.21
CA ARG A 149 2.06 4.75 -0.26
C ARG A 149 3.00 3.54 -0.14
N THR A 150 3.49 3.04 -1.27
CA THR A 150 4.43 1.92 -1.30
C THR A 150 5.76 2.29 -0.66
N VAL A 151 6.35 3.42 -1.05
CA VAL A 151 7.65 3.89 -0.53
C VAL A 151 7.58 4.15 0.98
N ILE A 152 6.48 4.77 1.47
CA ILE A 152 6.27 4.97 2.91
C ILE A 152 6.22 3.62 3.64
N CYS A 153 5.45 2.65 3.15
CA CYS A 153 5.35 1.33 3.77
C CYS A 153 6.68 0.58 3.77
N ASN A 154 7.43 0.64 2.66
CA ASN A 154 8.73 -0.03 2.55
C ASN A 154 9.77 0.48 3.56
N ASN A 155 9.64 1.73 4.00
CA ASN A 155 10.59 2.35 4.92
C ASN A 155 10.08 2.45 6.37
N ALA A 156 8.77 2.40 6.60
CA ALA A 156 8.16 2.61 7.91
C ALA A 156 7.34 1.41 8.43
N ALA A 157 7.22 0.33 7.67
CA ALA A 157 6.49 -0.87 8.06
C ALA A 157 7.31 -2.15 7.76
N ASP A 158 6.97 -3.24 8.42
CA ASP A 158 7.57 -4.56 8.19
C ASP A 158 6.82 -5.36 7.13
N CYS A 159 5.54 -5.06 6.93
CA CYS A 159 4.72 -5.57 5.82
C CYS A 159 3.68 -4.55 5.40
N HIS A 160 3.20 -4.67 4.15
CA HIS A 160 2.21 -3.77 3.56
C HIS A 160 1.01 -4.58 3.08
N ILE A 161 -0.18 -4.23 3.58
CA ILE A 161 -1.46 -4.82 3.19
C ILE A 161 -2.31 -3.74 2.55
N ALA A 162 -2.58 -3.86 1.25
CA ALA A 162 -3.52 -3.02 0.53
C ALA A 162 -4.91 -3.70 0.49
N LEU A 163 -5.93 -2.97 0.90
CA LEU A 163 -7.31 -3.46 0.96
C LEU A 163 -8.09 -2.93 -0.22
N HIS A 164 -8.74 -3.85 -0.94
CA HIS A 164 -9.56 -3.55 -2.11
C HIS A 164 -10.79 -4.44 -2.19
N TRP A 165 -11.75 -4.04 -2.99
CA TRP A 165 -12.85 -4.86 -3.50
C TRP A 165 -12.74 -4.95 -5.01
N ASP A 166 -13.05 -6.11 -5.57
CA ASP A 166 -13.01 -6.36 -7.02
C ASP A 166 -14.43 -6.25 -7.58
N GLY A 167 -14.66 -5.32 -8.50
CA GLY A 167 -15.92 -5.07 -9.16
C GLY A 167 -15.77 -5.27 -10.66
N ASP A 168 -16.08 -6.46 -11.16
CA ASP A 168 -15.98 -6.82 -12.57
C ASP A 168 -17.35 -6.93 -13.29
N GLY A 169 -18.41 -6.49 -12.62
CA GLY A 169 -19.77 -6.55 -13.15
C GLY A 169 -20.39 -7.92 -13.15
N LEU A 170 -19.77 -8.91 -12.52
CA LEU A 170 -20.30 -10.26 -12.41
C LEU A 170 -21.31 -10.37 -11.28
N SER A 171 -22.26 -11.29 -11.43
CA SER A 171 -23.32 -11.54 -10.45
C SER A 171 -22.99 -12.65 -9.45
N TYR A 172 -21.75 -13.11 -9.39
CA TYR A 172 -21.31 -14.13 -8.44
C TYR A 172 -20.26 -13.58 -7.47
N ASP A 173 -20.24 -14.14 -6.27
CA ASP A 173 -19.26 -13.84 -5.24
C ASP A 173 -17.97 -14.61 -5.51
N LYS A 174 -16.87 -13.89 -5.67
CA LYS A 174 -15.52 -14.46 -5.81
C LYS A 174 -14.90 -14.89 -4.49
N GLY A 175 -15.51 -14.52 -3.38
CA GLY A 175 -14.95 -14.72 -2.06
C GLY A 175 -13.75 -13.82 -1.75
N CYS A 176 -13.06 -14.14 -0.66
CA CYS A 176 -11.85 -13.42 -0.25
C CYS A 176 -10.62 -14.07 -0.88
N PHE A 177 -9.74 -13.25 -1.47
CA PHE A 177 -8.48 -13.72 -2.04
C PHE A 177 -7.38 -12.67 -1.78
N TYR A 178 -6.14 -13.07 -1.99
CA TYR A 178 -5.00 -12.15 -1.93
C TYR A 178 -4.18 -12.23 -3.21
N ILE A 179 -3.52 -11.13 -3.53
CA ILE A 179 -2.55 -11.02 -4.63
C ILE A 179 -1.21 -10.66 -4.01
N SER A 180 -0.22 -11.52 -4.18
CA SER A 180 1.15 -11.24 -3.77
C SER A 180 1.85 -10.33 -4.79
N VAL A 181 2.83 -9.56 -4.31
CA VAL A 181 3.71 -8.81 -5.21
C VAL A 181 4.48 -9.80 -6.09
N PRO A 182 4.50 -9.61 -7.42
CA PRO A 182 5.27 -10.45 -8.31
C PRO A 182 6.77 -10.42 -7.99
N GLY A 183 7.44 -11.56 -8.14
CA GLY A 183 8.89 -11.63 -7.96
C GLY A 183 9.65 -10.73 -8.92
N GLY A 184 10.75 -10.13 -8.45
CA GLY A 184 11.63 -9.27 -9.25
C GLY A 184 11.24 -7.79 -9.28
N ILE A 185 10.11 -7.38 -8.71
CA ILE A 185 9.77 -5.98 -8.49
C ILE A 185 10.53 -5.48 -7.27
N LYS A 186 11.20 -4.34 -7.42
CA LYS A 186 11.92 -3.64 -6.36
C LYS A 186 11.14 -2.42 -5.91
N GLY A 187 11.06 -2.19 -4.63
CA GLY A 187 10.37 -1.04 -4.04
C GLY A 187 9.35 -1.40 -3.01
#